data_79e8992361f5c9945bf37ccd40850cd1
#
_entry.id   79e8992361f5c9945bf37ccd40850cd1
#
_cell.length_a   1.000
_cell.length_b   1.000
_cell.length_c   1.000
_cell.angle_alpha   90.00
_cell.angle_beta   90.00
_cell.angle_gamma   90.00
#
_symmetry.space_group_name_H-M   'P 1'
#
loop_
_entity.id
_entity.type
_entity.pdbx_description
1 polymer ?
#
loop_
_entity_poly.entity_id
_entity_poly.type
_entity_poly.pdbx_seq_one_letter_code
_entity_poly.pdbx_strand_id
1 'polypeptide(L)'
;MEEPFKDSALELEQAKLAIYAMGLDTTFMVEWNNYYIVEEDILLCKDSINLTSTRQYHATYYVDNYQTITVGVDNTIAQSTNWREATKEAIDVYNKYTGLRFVYNEYNPQIKISKSNLYNAIACAQGEFPLSGKPGSKIIINDSFYKNIDTFLSLSQKKFLLVHELGHNLGLRHTNGLGEGDGGVGLVQIPGTPTSDSQSFMNSTTCGNSWNGASTYDVVALKTLWPKCIISF
;
A
#
# COMPACT_ATOMS: atom_id res chain seq x y z
N MET A 1 -12.86 39.05 11.77
CA MET A 1 -12.81 37.79 12.52
C MET A 1 -11.55 37.13 12.05
N GLU A 2 -10.52 37.13 12.89
CA GLU A 2 -9.28 36.38 12.61
C GLU A 2 -9.59 34.91 12.78
N GLU A 3 -9.31 34.10 11.76
CA GLU A 3 -9.34 32.65 11.92
C GLU A 3 -8.34 32.26 13.02
N PRO A 4 -8.70 31.35 13.93
CA PRO A 4 -7.78 30.92 14.97
C PRO A 4 -6.55 30.28 14.32
N PHE A 5 -5.38 30.73 14.70
CA PHE A 5 -4.10 30.10 14.34
C PHE A 5 -4.21 28.59 14.67
N LYS A 6 -4.36 27.77 13.65
CA LYS A 6 -4.26 26.32 13.80
C LYS A 6 -2.83 26.02 14.23
N ASP A 7 -2.66 25.48 15.42
CA ASP A 7 -1.37 25.04 15.90
C ASP A 7 -0.99 23.75 15.18
N SER A 8 -0.24 23.89 14.09
CA SER A 8 0.16 22.78 13.22
C SER A 8 0.94 21.68 13.97
N ALA A 9 1.63 22.05 15.04
CA ALA A 9 2.35 21.09 15.88
C ALA A 9 1.38 20.22 16.71
N LEU A 10 0.30 20.83 17.23
CA LEU A 10 -0.72 20.10 17.97
C LEU A 10 -1.51 19.14 17.04
N GLU A 11 -1.83 19.58 15.83
CA GLU A 11 -2.50 18.74 14.84
C GLU A 11 -1.64 17.53 14.43
N LEU A 12 -0.33 17.73 14.27
CA LEU A 12 0.59 16.65 13.95
C LEU A 12 0.67 15.61 15.08
N GLU A 13 0.75 16.05 16.33
CA GLU A 13 0.78 15.12 17.48
C GLU A 13 -0.56 14.37 17.64
N GLN A 14 -1.69 15.03 17.38
CA GLN A 14 -2.99 14.35 17.36
C GLN A 14 -3.09 13.32 16.23
N ALA A 15 -2.54 13.64 15.05
CA ALA A 15 -2.45 12.71 13.93
C ALA A 15 -1.59 11.50 14.27
N LYS A 16 -0.42 11.68 14.88
CA LYS A 16 0.43 10.58 15.35
C LYS A 16 -0.32 9.65 16.30
N LEU A 17 -1.01 10.22 17.28
CA LEU A 17 -1.79 9.42 18.25
C LEU A 17 -2.92 8.65 17.56
N ALA A 18 -3.63 9.26 16.62
CA ALA A 18 -4.69 8.61 15.87
C ALA A 18 -4.15 7.47 14.97
N ILE A 19 -3.04 7.73 14.26
CA ILE A 19 -2.38 6.75 13.40
C ILE A 19 -1.79 5.60 14.22
N TYR A 20 -1.17 5.90 15.37
CA TYR A 20 -0.70 4.88 16.29
C TYR A 20 -1.85 4.01 16.83
N ALA A 21 -3.00 4.61 17.14
CA ALA A 21 -4.21 3.87 17.53
C ALA A 21 -4.78 2.99 16.40
N MET A 22 -4.47 3.31 15.14
CA MET A 22 -4.74 2.45 13.98
C MET A 22 -3.76 1.26 13.88
N GLY A 23 -2.75 1.21 14.76
CA GLY A 23 -1.74 0.17 14.78
C GLY A 23 -0.60 0.38 13.79
N LEU A 24 -0.37 1.62 13.34
CA LEU A 24 0.72 1.98 12.43
C LEU A 24 1.82 2.74 13.20
N ASP A 25 3.09 2.46 12.87
CA ASP A 25 4.23 3.14 13.49
C ASP A 25 4.38 4.56 12.95
N THR A 26 4.47 5.52 13.85
CA THR A 26 4.62 6.93 13.53
C THR A 26 6.03 7.49 13.77
N THR A 27 7.02 6.62 14.07
CA THR A 27 8.38 7.03 14.44
C THR A 27 9.04 7.88 13.36
N PHE A 28 8.87 7.49 12.09
CA PHE A 28 9.42 8.20 10.92
C PHE A 28 8.34 8.82 10.05
N MET A 29 7.19 9.18 10.66
CA MET A 29 6.08 9.79 9.93
C MET A 29 6.50 11.10 9.26
N VAL A 30 6.18 11.23 7.98
CA VAL A 30 6.43 12.41 7.15
C VAL A 30 5.12 12.97 6.63
N GLU A 31 4.97 14.29 6.66
CA GLU A 31 3.86 14.97 5.98
C GLU A 31 4.21 15.21 4.52
N TRP A 32 3.27 14.84 3.63
CA TRP A 32 3.38 15.12 2.21
C TRP A 32 2.00 15.50 1.63
N ASN A 33 1.84 16.78 1.27
CA ASN A 33 0.57 17.32 0.78
C ASN A 33 -0.60 16.98 1.74
N ASN A 34 -1.66 16.34 1.22
CA ASN A 34 -2.81 15.89 2.01
C ASN A 34 -2.65 14.47 2.57
N TYR A 35 -1.41 14.00 2.75
CA TYR A 35 -1.10 12.66 3.25
C TYR A 35 -0.09 12.70 4.39
N TYR A 36 -0.14 11.66 5.22
CA TYR A 36 0.99 11.21 6.02
C TYR A 36 1.61 9.99 5.37
N ILE A 37 2.94 9.93 5.34
CA ILE A 37 3.71 8.75 4.94
C ILE A 37 4.17 8.11 6.24
N VAL A 38 3.81 6.85 6.46
CA VAL A 38 4.20 6.05 7.63
C VAL A 38 4.82 4.74 7.16
N GLU A 39 5.64 4.13 8.03
CA GLU A 39 6.29 2.85 7.71
C GLU A 39 6.98 2.88 6.33
N GLU A 40 7.57 4.04 5.99
CA GLU A 40 8.34 4.35 4.78
C GLU A 40 7.52 4.49 3.48
N ASP A 41 6.49 3.66 3.24
CA ASP A 41 5.79 3.57 1.96
C ASP A 41 4.25 3.48 2.06
N ILE A 42 3.68 3.59 3.26
CA ILE A 42 2.23 3.64 3.44
C ILE A 42 1.73 5.07 3.44
N LEU A 43 0.83 5.40 2.51
CA LEU A 43 0.13 6.68 2.45
C LEU A 43 -1.18 6.63 3.25
N LEU A 44 -1.38 7.62 4.11
CA LEU A 44 -2.63 7.85 4.82
C LEU A 44 -3.19 9.22 4.45
N CYS A 45 -4.39 9.26 3.89
CA CYS A 45 -5.07 10.52 3.58
C CYS A 45 -5.43 11.25 4.88
N LYS A 46 -4.99 12.52 5.04
CA LYS A 46 -5.26 13.34 6.24
C LYS A 46 -6.75 13.49 6.52
N ASP A 47 -7.56 13.68 5.48
CA ASP A 47 -9.01 13.83 5.61
C ASP A 47 -9.71 12.55 6.10
N SER A 48 -9.02 11.40 6.01
CA SER A 48 -9.54 10.10 6.43
C SER A 48 -9.19 9.76 7.89
N ILE A 49 -8.30 10.53 8.53
CA ILE A 49 -7.86 10.30 9.90
C ILE A 49 -8.78 11.03 10.85
N ASN A 50 -9.53 10.30 11.67
CA ASN A 50 -10.41 10.89 12.67
C ASN A 50 -9.61 11.27 13.93
N LEU A 51 -9.20 12.52 14.03
CA LEU A 51 -8.43 13.07 15.15
C LEU A 51 -9.21 13.12 16.47
N THR A 52 -10.51 12.92 16.46
CA THR A 52 -11.37 13.00 17.66
C THR A 52 -11.72 11.63 18.25
N SER A 53 -11.33 10.53 17.59
CA SER A 53 -11.68 9.18 18.03
C SER A 53 -10.67 8.64 19.04
N THR A 54 -10.99 8.75 20.33
CA THR A 54 -10.28 8.08 21.45
C THR A 54 -10.77 6.64 21.69
N ARG A 55 -11.49 6.03 20.76
CA ARG A 55 -12.03 4.68 20.94
C ARG A 55 -11.08 3.63 20.38
N GLN A 56 -10.54 2.82 21.28
CA GLN A 56 -9.87 1.56 20.99
C GLN A 56 -10.83 0.58 20.30
N TYR A 57 -10.80 0.50 18.98
CA TYR A 57 -11.33 -0.64 18.24
C TYR A 57 -10.29 -1.02 17.19
N HIS A 58 -9.82 -2.26 17.25
CA HIS A 58 -9.12 -2.90 16.14
C HIS A 58 -10.06 -2.94 14.94
N ALA A 59 -10.04 -1.90 14.12
CA ALA A 59 -10.58 -2.01 12.79
C ALA A 59 -9.56 -2.83 12.00
N THR A 60 -9.94 -3.99 11.51
CA THR A 60 -9.21 -4.69 10.47
C THR A 60 -9.26 -3.82 9.22
N TYR A 61 -8.18 -3.14 8.92
CA TYR A 61 -8.07 -2.25 7.74
C TYR A 61 -7.80 -3.05 6.47
N TYR A 62 -8.56 -4.13 6.24
CA TYR A 62 -8.49 -4.90 5.01
C TYR A 62 -9.65 -4.55 4.09
N VAL A 63 -9.41 -4.70 2.80
CA VAL A 63 -10.46 -4.63 1.79
C VAL A 63 -11.44 -5.78 1.96
N ASP A 64 -12.74 -5.49 1.86
CA ASP A 64 -13.79 -6.52 1.91
C ASP A 64 -13.64 -7.47 0.70
N ASN A 65 -13.89 -8.79 0.94
CA ASN A 65 -13.76 -9.81 -0.11
C ASN A 65 -14.83 -9.66 -1.22
N TYR A 66 -14.63 -10.34 -2.33
CA TYR A 66 -15.54 -10.41 -3.50
C TYR A 66 -15.83 -9.06 -4.19
N GLN A 67 -14.98 -8.05 -3.97
CA GLN A 67 -15.09 -6.79 -4.70
C GLN A 67 -14.47 -6.87 -6.09
N THR A 68 -15.00 -6.06 -7.00
CA THR A 68 -14.30 -5.72 -8.25
C THR A 68 -13.58 -4.40 -8.06
N ILE A 69 -12.25 -4.42 -8.25
CA ILE A 69 -11.36 -3.28 -8.03
C ILE A 69 -10.75 -2.89 -9.38
N THR A 70 -10.95 -1.65 -9.79
CA THR A 70 -10.34 -1.12 -11.02
C THR A 70 -9.01 -0.45 -10.72
N VAL A 71 -7.98 -0.78 -11.50
CA VAL A 71 -6.62 -0.24 -11.37
C VAL A 71 -6.19 0.36 -12.70
N GLY A 72 -5.62 1.56 -12.68
CA GLY A 72 -5.18 2.23 -13.91
C GLY A 72 -3.99 3.14 -13.71
N VAL A 73 -3.23 3.32 -14.77
CA VAL A 73 -2.05 4.21 -14.82
C VAL A 73 -2.47 5.54 -15.43
N ASP A 74 -2.16 6.65 -14.76
CA ASP A 74 -2.53 7.96 -15.25
C ASP A 74 -1.50 8.56 -16.24
N ASN A 75 -1.78 9.77 -16.72
CA ASN A 75 -0.98 10.45 -17.73
C ASN A 75 0.33 11.06 -17.23
N THR A 76 0.60 11.05 -15.91
CA THR A 76 1.92 11.42 -15.37
C THR A 76 3.00 10.39 -15.75
N ILE A 77 2.58 9.19 -16.13
CA ILE A 77 3.44 8.10 -16.59
C ILE A 77 3.30 7.94 -18.10
N ALA A 78 4.40 8.13 -18.82
CA ALA A 78 4.42 8.08 -20.28
C ALA A 78 3.98 6.71 -20.84
N GLN A 79 3.27 6.74 -21.98
CA GLN A 79 2.78 5.52 -22.66
C GLN A 79 3.90 4.58 -23.11
N SER A 80 5.09 5.13 -23.41
CA SER A 80 6.25 4.38 -23.87
C SER A 80 6.94 3.55 -22.78
N THR A 81 6.47 3.64 -21.52
CA THR A 81 7.02 2.89 -20.40
C THR A 81 6.25 1.60 -20.15
N ASN A 82 6.89 0.60 -19.57
CA ASN A 82 6.24 -0.70 -19.31
C ASN A 82 5.37 -0.72 -18.04
N TRP A 83 5.02 0.43 -17.45
CA TRP A 83 4.21 0.49 -16.23
C TRP A 83 2.80 -0.09 -16.42
N ARG A 84 2.20 0.13 -17.60
CA ARG A 84 0.87 -0.40 -17.92
C ARG A 84 0.86 -1.92 -18.03
N GLU A 85 1.89 -2.48 -18.63
CA GLU A 85 2.10 -3.92 -18.72
C GLU A 85 2.38 -4.52 -17.32
N ALA A 86 3.30 -3.90 -16.57
CA ALA A 86 3.60 -4.28 -15.19
C ALA A 86 2.35 -4.27 -14.30
N THR A 87 1.46 -3.27 -14.48
CA THR A 87 0.19 -3.18 -13.75
C THR A 87 -0.73 -4.36 -14.06
N LYS A 88 -0.90 -4.69 -15.34
CA LYS A 88 -1.72 -5.85 -15.75
C LYS A 88 -1.18 -7.15 -15.17
N GLU A 89 0.13 -7.35 -15.25
CA GLU A 89 0.76 -8.52 -14.65
C GLU A 89 0.69 -8.54 -13.11
N ALA A 90 0.72 -7.38 -12.45
CA ALA A 90 0.60 -7.30 -10.99
C ALA A 90 -0.83 -7.65 -10.51
N ILE A 91 -1.87 -7.12 -11.16
CA ILE A 91 -3.26 -7.45 -10.81
C ILE A 91 -3.59 -8.93 -11.07
N ASP A 92 -2.95 -9.57 -12.05
CA ASP A 92 -3.14 -11.00 -12.32
C ASP A 92 -2.64 -11.88 -11.16
N VAL A 93 -1.66 -11.41 -10.36
CA VAL A 93 -1.22 -12.12 -9.15
C VAL A 93 -2.37 -12.21 -8.15
N TYR A 94 -3.05 -11.10 -7.89
CA TYR A 94 -4.19 -11.05 -6.97
C TYR A 94 -5.40 -11.81 -7.52
N ASN A 95 -5.73 -11.66 -8.79
CA ASN A 95 -6.78 -12.43 -9.46
C ASN A 95 -6.54 -13.94 -9.37
N LYS A 96 -5.27 -14.37 -9.40
CA LYS A 96 -4.91 -15.79 -9.29
C LYS A 96 -5.19 -16.35 -7.90
N TYR A 97 -4.91 -15.61 -6.83
CA TYR A 97 -4.86 -16.16 -5.48
C TYR A 97 -5.99 -15.71 -4.57
N THR A 98 -6.78 -14.70 -4.94
CA THR A 98 -7.84 -14.11 -4.08
C THR A 98 -9.22 -14.25 -4.68
N GLY A 99 -10.27 -14.04 -3.86
CA GLY A 99 -11.66 -13.85 -4.29
C GLY A 99 -11.96 -12.44 -4.79
N LEU A 100 -10.99 -11.52 -4.72
CA LEU A 100 -11.08 -10.20 -5.32
C LEU A 100 -10.97 -10.30 -6.84
N ARG A 101 -11.63 -9.38 -7.55
CA ARG A 101 -11.55 -9.27 -9.00
C ARG A 101 -10.91 -7.95 -9.40
N PHE A 102 -9.68 -7.99 -9.86
CA PHE A 102 -9.00 -6.82 -10.39
C PHE A 102 -9.22 -6.67 -11.88
N VAL A 103 -9.50 -5.44 -12.33
CA VAL A 103 -9.71 -5.08 -13.74
C VAL A 103 -8.84 -3.87 -14.07
N TYR A 104 -8.03 -3.99 -15.13
CA TYR A 104 -7.28 -2.85 -15.65
C TYR A 104 -8.22 -1.86 -16.34
N ASN A 105 -8.23 -0.61 -15.88
CA ASN A 105 -9.04 0.46 -16.47
C ASN A 105 -8.41 1.83 -16.18
N GLU A 106 -8.01 2.56 -17.21
CA GLU A 106 -7.43 3.91 -17.07
C GLU A 106 -8.50 5.01 -16.90
N TYR A 107 -9.75 4.70 -17.22
CA TYR A 107 -10.84 5.66 -17.07
C TYR A 107 -11.42 5.60 -15.66
N ASN A 108 -11.11 6.62 -14.84
CA ASN A 108 -11.57 6.75 -13.46
C ASN A 108 -11.38 5.46 -12.60
N PRO A 109 -10.15 4.93 -12.49
CA PRO A 109 -9.89 3.73 -11.69
C PRO A 109 -10.07 4.00 -10.20
N GLN A 110 -10.42 2.96 -9.43
CA GLN A 110 -10.46 3.03 -7.97
C GLN A 110 -9.05 3.18 -7.38
N ILE A 111 -8.06 2.47 -7.94
CA ILE A 111 -6.65 2.62 -7.60
C ILE A 111 -5.94 3.27 -8.79
N LYS A 112 -5.45 4.48 -8.58
CA LYS A 112 -4.73 5.25 -9.59
C LYS A 112 -3.23 5.17 -9.36
N ILE A 113 -2.48 4.71 -10.34
CA ILE A 113 -1.02 4.71 -10.35
C ILE A 113 -0.54 5.98 -11.04
N SER A 114 0.20 6.79 -10.33
CA SER A 114 0.75 8.07 -10.80
C SER A 114 2.23 8.19 -10.46
N LYS A 115 2.91 9.19 -11.03
CA LYS A 115 4.30 9.50 -10.74
C LYS A 115 4.43 10.89 -10.15
N SER A 116 5.20 11.01 -9.07
CA SER A 116 5.47 12.28 -8.41
C SER A 116 6.82 12.26 -7.68
N ASN A 117 7.34 13.44 -7.36
CA ASN A 117 8.52 13.57 -6.52
C ASN A 117 8.13 13.55 -5.05
N LEU A 118 8.61 12.55 -4.34
CA LEU A 118 8.42 12.39 -2.90
C LEU A 118 9.76 12.66 -2.19
N TYR A 119 10.20 13.91 -2.21
CA TYR A 119 11.56 14.34 -1.86
C TYR A 119 12.10 13.83 -0.52
N ASN A 120 11.24 13.54 0.44
CA ASN A 120 11.61 13.07 1.78
C ASN A 120 11.39 11.56 1.96
N ALA A 121 10.92 10.86 0.94
CA ALA A 121 10.65 9.45 1.02
C ALA A 121 11.85 8.63 0.55
N ILE A 122 12.13 7.55 1.27
CA ILE A 122 13.23 6.62 0.97
C ILE A 122 12.79 5.43 0.13
N ALA A 123 11.48 5.32 -0.17
CA ALA A 123 10.90 4.26 -0.98
C ALA A 123 10.77 4.62 -2.46
N CYS A 124 10.80 3.61 -3.34
CA CYS A 124 10.59 3.75 -4.78
C CYS A 124 9.15 4.07 -5.16
N ALA A 125 8.21 3.64 -4.38
CA ALA A 125 6.79 3.90 -4.53
C ALA A 125 6.12 3.89 -3.15
N GLN A 126 4.84 4.27 -3.13
CA GLN A 126 4.02 4.25 -1.93
C GLN A 126 2.58 3.92 -2.29
N GLY A 127 1.99 2.97 -1.56
CA GLY A 127 0.58 2.60 -1.65
C GLY A 127 -0.26 3.26 -0.56
N GLU A 128 -1.42 3.83 -0.93
CA GLU A 128 -2.39 4.31 0.04
C GLU A 128 -3.06 3.14 0.75
N PHE A 129 -3.11 3.19 2.09
CA PHE A 129 -3.71 2.12 2.89
C PHE A 129 -5.25 2.13 2.79
N PRO A 130 -5.92 0.97 2.88
CA PRO A 130 -7.37 0.86 2.76
C PRO A 130 -8.10 1.49 3.93
N LEU A 131 -9.34 1.90 3.70
CA LEU A 131 -10.20 2.44 4.73
C LEU A 131 -11.64 1.93 4.55
N SER A 132 -12.29 1.55 5.65
CA SER A 132 -13.70 1.15 5.65
C SER A 132 -14.02 0.05 4.62
N GLY A 133 -13.15 -0.95 4.50
CA GLY A 133 -13.32 -2.08 3.58
C GLY A 133 -13.09 -1.75 2.09
N LYS A 134 -12.70 -0.52 1.76
CA LYS A 134 -12.39 -0.09 0.41
C LYS A 134 -10.88 -0.02 0.19
N PRO A 135 -10.36 -0.33 -0.99
CA PRO A 135 -8.94 -0.22 -1.28
C PRO A 135 -8.43 1.21 -1.16
N GLY A 136 -7.18 1.38 -0.79
CA GLY A 136 -6.48 2.65 -0.94
C GLY A 136 -6.55 3.11 -2.40
N SER A 137 -6.72 4.41 -2.63
CA SER A 137 -7.07 4.95 -3.94
C SER A 137 -5.86 5.26 -4.84
N LYS A 138 -4.64 5.14 -4.32
CA LYS A 138 -3.42 5.59 -5.02
C LYS A 138 -2.24 4.66 -4.83
N ILE A 139 -1.41 4.63 -5.89
CA ILE A 139 0.00 4.24 -5.83
C ILE A 139 0.79 5.38 -6.45
N ILE A 140 1.82 5.87 -5.75
CA ILE A 140 2.67 6.94 -6.24
C ILE A 140 4.08 6.40 -6.47
N ILE A 141 4.51 6.38 -7.73
CA ILE A 141 5.89 6.06 -8.10
C ILE A 141 6.76 7.28 -7.80
N ASN A 142 7.81 7.10 -7.02
CA ASN A 142 8.70 8.16 -6.57
C ASN A 142 9.76 8.49 -7.63
N ASP A 143 9.53 9.54 -8.42
CA ASP A 143 10.45 9.97 -9.50
C ASP A 143 11.75 10.60 -8.96
N SER A 144 11.80 10.97 -7.67
CA SER A 144 12.99 11.50 -7.03
C SER A 144 13.96 10.43 -6.52
N PHE A 145 13.47 9.20 -6.32
CA PHE A 145 14.29 8.12 -5.75
C PHE A 145 15.36 7.60 -6.74
N TYR A 146 14.98 7.40 -8.00
CA TYR A 146 15.89 7.05 -9.08
C TYR A 146 15.76 8.03 -10.23
N LYS A 147 16.90 8.56 -10.68
CA LYS A 147 16.93 9.31 -11.95
C LYS A 147 16.49 8.38 -13.08
N ASN A 148 15.43 8.77 -13.78
CA ASN A 148 14.83 7.98 -14.87
C ASN A 148 14.31 6.59 -14.43
N ILE A 149 13.56 6.52 -13.34
CA ILE A 149 12.95 5.26 -12.82
C ILE A 149 12.22 4.46 -13.91
N ASP A 150 11.65 5.13 -14.90
CA ASP A 150 10.92 4.49 -16.01
C ASP A 150 11.79 3.59 -16.88
N THR A 151 13.06 3.95 -17.06
CA THR A 151 14.02 3.21 -17.88
C THR A 151 14.98 2.39 -17.04
N PHE A 152 15.18 2.76 -15.78
CA PHE A 152 16.07 2.07 -14.87
C PHE A 152 15.50 0.72 -14.42
N LEU A 153 14.20 0.66 -14.11
CA LEU A 153 13.56 -0.57 -13.69
C LEU A 153 13.11 -1.40 -14.90
N SER A 154 13.46 -2.68 -14.90
CA SER A 154 12.93 -3.69 -15.83
C SER A 154 11.42 -3.92 -15.61
N LEU A 155 10.74 -4.57 -16.56
CA LEU A 155 9.34 -4.96 -16.42
C LEU A 155 9.11 -5.81 -15.15
N SER A 156 9.99 -6.79 -14.89
CA SER A 156 9.91 -7.66 -13.71
C SER A 156 10.05 -6.90 -12.38
N GLN A 157 10.91 -5.88 -12.36
CA GLN A 157 11.10 -5.03 -11.17
C GLN A 157 9.89 -4.11 -10.95
N LYS A 158 9.33 -3.53 -12.01
CA LYS A 158 8.10 -2.75 -11.94
C LYS A 158 6.91 -3.61 -11.47
N LYS A 159 6.81 -4.83 -11.98
CA LYS A 159 5.79 -5.80 -11.52
C LYS A 159 5.94 -6.09 -10.03
N PHE A 160 7.17 -6.39 -9.56
CA PHE A 160 7.41 -6.64 -8.14
C PHE A 160 6.95 -5.46 -7.29
N LEU A 161 7.40 -4.25 -7.64
CA LEU A 161 7.04 -3.01 -6.94
C LEU A 161 5.52 -2.82 -6.90
N LEU A 162 4.82 -3.00 -8.04
CA LEU A 162 3.37 -2.83 -8.09
C LEU A 162 2.59 -3.92 -7.34
N VAL A 163 3.09 -5.17 -7.31
CA VAL A 163 2.50 -6.23 -6.48
C VAL A 163 2.60 -5.83 -5.01
N HIS A 164 3.75 -5.32 -4.56
CA HIS A 164 3.95 -4.86 -3.20
C HIS A 164 3.01 -3.70 -2.83
N GLU A 165 3.00 -2.62 -3.61
CA GLU A 165 2.17 -1.45 -3.33
C GLU A 165 0.66 -1.76 -3.36
N LEU A 166 0.21 -2.63 -4.28
CA LEU A 166 -1.16 -3.14 -4.27
C LEU A 166 -1.46 -3.91 -2.98
N GLY A 167 -0.47 -4.60 -2.38
CA GLY A 167 -0.60 -5.22 -1.07
C GLY A 167 -0.97 -4.20 0.00
N HIS A 168 -0.30 -3.04 0.04
CA HIS A 168 -0.64 -1.93 0.93
C HIS A 168 -2.04 -1.38 0.65
N ASN A 169 -2.42 -1.20 -0.62
CA ASN A 169 -3.79 -0.78 -0.97
C ASN A 169 -4.88 -1.75 -0.51
N LEU A 170 -4.52 -3.01 -0.24
CA LEU A 170 -5.43 -4.03 0.29
C LEU A 170 -5.37 -4.20 1.81
N GLY A 171 -4.37 -3.63 2.48
CA GLY A 171 -4.17 -3.69 3.93
C GLY A 171 -3.09 -4.65 4.40
N LEU A 172 -2.25 -5.17 3.50
CA LEU A 172 -1.06 -5.92 3.89
C LEU A 172 0.03 -4.95 4.39
N ARG A 173 0.76 -5.37 5.41
CA ARG A 173 1.94 -4.70 5.95
C ARG A 173 3.19 -5.52 5.71
N HIS A 174 4.36 -4.95 6.01
CA HIS A 174 5.62 -5.65 5.80
C HIS A 174 5.72 -6.91 6.67
N THR A 175 6.23 -8.00 6.09
CA THR A 175 6.42 -9.28 6.80
C THR A 175 7.61 -9.26 7.75
N ASN A 176 8.58 -8.37 7.52
CA ASN A 176 9.77 -8.16 8.34
C ASN A 176 9.65 -6.95 9.29
N GLY A 177 8.45 -6.41 9.48
CA GLY A 177 8.18 -5.20 10.25
C GLY A 177 8.62 -5.21 11.71
N LEU A 178 8.79 -6.38 12.32
CA LEU A 178 9.33 -6.50 13.68
C LEU A 178 10.83 -6.12 13.79
N GLY A 179 11.54 -5.96 12.67
CA GLY A 179 12.98 -5.70 12.62
C GLY A 179 13.40 -4.43 11.87
N GLU A 180 12.54 -3.86 11.05
CA GLU A 180 12.91 -2.80 10.09
C GLU A 180 11.84 -1.71 9.97
N GLY A 181 11.64 -0.91 11.00
CA GLY A 181 10.89 0.35 10.88
C GLY A 181 9.39 0.31 11.13
N ASP A 182 8.72 -0.83 11.02
CA ASP A 182 7.27 -0.92 11.28
C ASP A 182 6.91 -0.96 12.78
N GLY A 183 7.88 -0.87 13.68
CA GLY A 183 7.70 -0.82 15.14
C GLY A 183 6.91 -1.97 15.77
N GLY A 184 6.42 -2.91 15.00
CA GLY A 184 5.60 -4.05 15.47
C GLY A 184 4.22 -3.66 16.01
N VAL A 185 3.86 -2.39 15.96
CA VAL A 185 2.60 -1.86 16.51
C VAL A 185 1.42 -2.33 15.68
N GLY A 186 0.40 -2.91 16.32
CA GLY A 186 -0.85 -3.30 15.67
C GLY A 186 -0.73 -4.38 14.59
N LEU A 187 0.42 -5.04 14.48
CA LEU A 187 0.60 -6.17 13.56
C LEU A 187 -0.27 -7.35 14.03
N VAL A 188 -1.16 -7.79 13.16
CA VAL A 188 -1.94 -9.01 13.37
C VAL A 188 -1.41 -10.07 12.42
N GLN A 189 -0.80 -11.10 12.98
CA GLN A 189 -0.29 -12.23 12.19
C GLN A 189 -1.44 -12.94 11.47
N ILE A 190 -1.30 -13.12 10.16
CA ILE A 190 -2.27 -13.86 9.36
C ILE A 190 -2.15 -15.35 9.70
N PRO A 191 -3.25 -16.05 10.05
CA PRO A 191 -3.20 -17.47 10.37
C PRO A 191 -2.54 -18.31 9.27
N GLY A 192 -1.63 -19.20 9.69
CA GLY A 192 -0.89 -20.09 8.77
C GLY A 192 0.36 -19.48 8.14
N THR A 193 0.72 -18.24 8.49
CA THR A 193 1.99 -17.62 8.06
C THR A 193 3.00 -17.59 9.20
N PRO A 194 4.32 -17.56 8.93
CA PRO A 194 5.36 -17.35 9.94
C PRO A 194 5.40 -15.88 10.38
N THR A 195 6.19 -15.58 11.40
CA THR A 195 6.42 -14.21 11.89
C THR A 195 7.26 -13.36 10.93
N SER A 196 8.03 -13.99 10.03
CA SER A 196 8.72 -13.33 8.93
C SER A 196 8.92 -14.29 7.78
N ASP A 197 8.96 -13.78 6.55
CA ASP A 197 9.21 -14.54 5.32
C ASP A 197 10.13 -13.73 4.40
N SER A 198 11.40 -14.11 4.33
CA SER A 198 12.41 -13.43 3.52
C SER A 198 12.15 -13.49 2.00
N GLN A 199 11.23 -14.34 1.54
CA GLN A 199 10.84 -14.47 0.14
C GLN A 199 9.51 -13.78 -0.18
N SER A 200 8.87 -13.19 0.82
CA SER A 200 7.59 -12.47 0.62
C SER A 200 7.78 -11.25 -0.27
N PHE A 201 6.80 -11.01 -1.14
CA PHE A 201 6.73 -9.74 -1.87
C PHE A 201 6.36 -8.55 -0.95
N MET A 202 5.93 -8.80 0.30
CA MET A 202 5.67 -7.77 1.31
C MET A 202 6.86 -7.51 2.23
N ASN A 203 8.09 -7.78 1.83
CA ASN A 203 9.29 -7.30 2.54
C ASN A 203 9.51 -5.81 2.27
N SER A 204 9.99 -5.04 3.25
CA SER A 204 10.18 -3.58 3.17
C SER A 204 11.18 -3.15 2.08
N THR A 205 12.16 -3.98 1.72
CA THR A 205 13.12 -3.69 0.66
C THR A 205 12.56 -4.04 -0.71
N THR A 206 11.94 -3.08 -1.40
CA THR A 206 11.26 -3.32 -2.69
C THR A 206 12.02 -2.81 -3.91
N CYS A 207 12.80 -1.75 -3.75
CA CYS A 207 13.50 -1.07 -4.84
C CYS A 207 14.53 -1.96 -5.55
N GLY A 208 14.31 -2.21 -6.84
CA GLY A 208 15.22 -2.99 -7.66
C GLY A 208 15.07 -4.51 -7.57
N ASN A 209 14.20 -5.02 -6.71
CA ASN A 209 13.90 -6.45 -6.67
C ASN A 209 13.06 -6.89 -7.88
N SER A 210 13.38 -8.07 -8.41
CA SER A 210 12.66 -8.65 -9.55
C SER A 210 11.58 -9.62 -9.07
N TRP A 211 10.48 -9.69 -9.81
CA TRP A 211 9.41 -10.64 -9.54
C TRP A 211 9.87 -12.09 -9.77
N ASN A 212 9.86 -12.89 -8.73
CA ASN A 212 10.20 -14.32 -8.75
C ASN A 212 9.04 -15.24 -8.36
N GLY A 213 7.81 -14.67 -8.28
CA GLY A 213 6.62 -15.37 -7.80
C GLY A 213 6.23 -14.94 -6.38
N ALA A 214 4.99 -15.22 -6.00
CA ALA A 214 4.57 -15.12 -4.61
C ALA A 214 5.17 -16.28 -3.82
N SER A 215 5.64 -16.04 -2.60
CA SER A 215 6.10 -17.09 -1.69
C SER A 215 4.94 -18.03 -1.32
N THR A 216 5.26 -19.17 -0.72
CA THR A 216 4.22 -20.07 -0.20
C THR A 216 3.36 -19.37 0.85
N TYR A 217 3.96 -18.53 1.68
CA TYR A 217 3.24 -17.82 2.75
C TYR A 217 2.49 -16.58 2.25
N ASP A 218 2.96 -15.91 1.20
CA ASP A 218 2.15 -14.91 0.49
C ASP A 218 0.86 -15.53 -0.03
N VAL A 219 0.93 -16.71 -0.64
CA VAL A 219 -0.25 -17.43 -1.15
C VAL A 219 -1.20 -17.83 -0.01
N VAL A 220 -0.66 -18.28 1.13
CA VAL A 220 -1.46 -18.57 2.33
C VAL A 220 -2.16 -17.30 2.81
N ALA A 221 -1.43 -16.20 2.96
CA ALA A 221 -1.98 -14.91 3.41
C ALA A 221 -3.13 -14.43 2.50
N LEU A 222 -2.89 -14.39 1.19
CA LEU A 222 -3.89 -13.96 0.20
C LEU A 222 -5.16 -14.81 0.23
N LYS A 223 -5.03 -16.13 0.33
CA LYS A 223 -6.17 -17.05 0.39
C LYS A 223 -6.91 -16.99 1.72
N THR A 224 -6.22 -16.69 2.82
CA THR A 224 -6.83 -16.57 4.15
C THR A 224 -7.64 -15.30 4.26
N LEU A 225 -7.10 -14.16 3.80
CA LEU A 225 -7.78 -12.87 3.88
C LEU A 225 -8.90 -12.74 2.84
N TRP A 226 -8.67 -13.24 1.63
CA TRP A 226 -9.63 -13.12 0.51
C TRP A 226 -9.86 -14.49 -0.15
N PRO A 227 -10.53 -15.42 0.52
CA PRO A 227 -10.76 -16.75 -0.04
C PRO A 227 -11.62 -16.67 -1.30
N LYS A 228 -11.31 -17.51 -2.29
CA LYS A 228 -12.20 -17.73 -3.44
C LYS A 228 -13.45 -18.46 -2.98
N CYS A 229 -14.61 -18.07 -3.52
CA CYS A 229 -15.82 -18.82 -3.32
C CYS A 229 -15.66 -20.22 -3.93
N ILE A 230 -15.71 -21.27 -3.11
CA ILE A 230 -15.79 -22.64 -3.58
C ILE A 230 -17.28 -22.91 -3.86
N ILE A 231 -17.70 -22.80 -5.12
CA ILE A 231 -19.00 -23.33 -5.53
C ILE A 231 -18.81 -24.85 -5.59
N SER A 232 -19.21 -25.56 -4.52
CA SER A 232 -19.39 -27.01 -4.58
C SER A 232 -20.67 -27.30 -5.37
N PHE A 233 -20.53 -27.82 -6.57
CA PHE A 233 -21.64 -28.42 -7.32
C PHE A 233 -21.92 -29.82 -6.84
#